data_d89d6417155d7a17ea1ac8a478e09986
#
_entry.id   d89d6417155d7a17ea1ac8a478e09986
#
_cell.length_a   1.000
_cell.length_b   1.000
_cell.length_c   1.000
_cell.angle_alpha   90.00
_cell.angle_beta   90.00
_cell.angle_gamma   90.00
#
_symmetry.space_group_name_H-M   'P 1'
#
loop_
_entity.id
_entity.type
_entity.pdbx_description
1 polymer ?
#
loop_
_entity_poly.entity_id
_entity_poly.type
_entity_poly.pdbx_seq_one_letter_code
_entity_poly.pdbx_strand_id
1 'polypeptide(L)'
;MIEFQHVFKSYGRGRNILADINFKIEAGEFIFVSGPSGAGKSTLLKLIGGLEPPSRGMVHVNGHRIDKMPPRARPYLRRAVGVILQDTHLLYDRNAINNVLLPLTIAGLEPRLAGTRARAAMEKVGLSGKEDLNPVEMSGGEQQRLAIARAIVNRPAIVIADEPTANLDKESARRIMEVFRDFNRVGVTTLIASHDGALMASYASRTLHIDAGRFTDMLGVKP
;
A
#
# COMPACT_ATOMS: atom_id res chain seq x y z
N MET A 1 -1.16 5.66 14.72
CA MET A 1 -1.90 4.68 13.90
C MET A 1 -1.08 3.44 13.56
N ILE A 2 0.19 3.60 13.21
CA ILE A 2 1.15 2.49 13.02
C ILE A 2 2.30 2.69 13.99
N GLU A 3 2.73 1.65 14.69
CA GLU A 3 3.83 1.72 15.64
C GLU A 3 4.70 0.46 15.58
N PHE A 4 6.00 0.67 15.51
CA PHE A 4 7.03 -0.36 15.54
C PHE A 4 7.92 -0.16 16.76
N GLN A 5 8.09 -1.19 17.56
CA GLN A 5 8.93 -1.18 18.76
C GLN A 5 9.89 -2.38 18.72
N HIS A 6 11.18 -2.08 18.63
CA HIS A 6 12.28 -3.07 18.57
C HIS A 6 12.02 -4.19 17.57
N VAL A 7 11.57 -3.83 16.35
CA VAL A 7 11.15 -4.80 15.35
C VAL A 7 12.33 -5.32 14.55
N PHE A 8 12.41 -6.65 14.46
CA PHE A 8 13.37 -7.38 13.65
C PHE A 8 12.61 -8.27 12.66
N LYS A 9 13.13 -8.40 11.46
CA LYS A 9 12.66 -9.36 10.46
C LYS A 9 13.82 -10.04 9.77
N SER A 10 13.79 -11.37 9.75
CA SER A 10 14.73 -12.22 8.99
C SER A 10 13.96 -13.27 8.20
N TYR A 11 14.57 -13.76 7.13
CA TYR A 11 14.10 -14.91 6.37
C TYR A 11 15.15 -16.04 6.49
N GLY A 12 14.70 -17.18 7.01
CA GLY A 12 15.58 -18.31 7.29
C GLY A 12 16.58 -18.04 8.42
N ARG A 13 17.75 -18.69 8.35
CA ARG A 13 18.84 -18.55 9.34
C ARG A 13 19.82 -17.42 9.03
N GLY A 14 19.47 -16.51 8.10
CA GLY A 14 20.36 -15.48 7.60
C GLY A 14 20.31 -14.16 8.39
N ARG A 15 20.89 -13.12 7.76
CA ARG A 15 20.95 -11.75 8.27
C ARG A 15 19.54 -11.15 8.42
N ASN A 16 19.35 -10.31 9.44
CA ASN A 16 18.12 -9.51 9.57
C ASN A 16 17.99 -8.56 8.38
N ILE A 17 16.83 -8.60 7.72
CA ILE A 17 16.45 -7.64 6.68
C ILE A 17 16.04 -6.31 7.32
N LEU A 18 15.37 -6.38 8.48
CA LEU A 18 15.07 -5.24 9.33
C LEU A 18 15.65 -5.51 10.72
N ALA A 19 16.37 -4.54 11.28
CA ALA A 19 17.10 -4.68 12.55
C ALA A 19 16.80 -3.49 13.46
N ASP A 20 16.12 -3.75 14.56
CA ASP A 20 15.78 -2.78 15.61
C ASP A 20 14.99 -1.56 15.09
N ILE A 21 13.96 -1.81 14.30
CA ILE A 21 13.12 -0.76 13.72
C ILE A 21 12.20 -0.19 14.78
N ASN A 22 12.28 1.14 14.95
CA ASN A 22 11.49 1.90 15.92
C ASN A 22 10.94 3.16 15.24
N PHE A 23 9.62 3.28 15.12
CA PHE A 23 8.94 4.49 14.64
C PHE A 23 7.46 4.49 14.99
N LYS A 24 6.85 5.66 14.89
CA LYS A 24 5.40 5.85 15.01
C LYS A 24 4.90 6.71 13.87
N ILE A 25 3.76 6.33 13.32
CA ILE A 25 3.02 7.06 12.28
C ILE A 25 1.64 7.37 12.83
N GLU A 26 1.28 8.64 12.77
CA GLU A 26 -0.05 9.09 13.18
C GLU A 26 -1.08 8.92 12.05
N ALA A 27 -2.34 9.05 12.37
CA ALA A 27 -3.41 8.99 11.37
C ALA A 27 -3.32 10.20 10.42
N GLY A 28 -3.51 9.94 9.12
CA GLY A 28 -3.52 10.97 8.10
C GLY A 28 -2.14 11.44 7.63
N GLU A 29 -1.03 10.86 8.10
CA GLU A 29 0.29 11.19 7.56
C GLU A 29 0.46 10.65 6.13
N PHE A 30 1.21 11.40 5.30
CA PHE A 30 1.66 11.01 3.97
C PHE A 30 3.17 10.77 4.00
N ILE A 31 3.60 9.53 3.91
CA ILE A 31 4.97 9.12 4.18
C ILE A 31 5.57 8.39 3.00
N PHE A 32 6.82 8.74 2.69
CA PHE A 32 7.64 7.93 1.79
C PHE A 32 8.55 6.99 2.58
N VAL A 33 8.73 5.78 2.05
CA VAL A 33 9.74 4.83 2.50
C VAL A 33 10.82 4.77 1.43
N SER A 34 12.01 5.26 1.75
CA SER A 34 13.15 5.33 0.83
C SER A 34 14.26 4.35 1.21
N GLY A 35 15.19 4.16 0.30
CA GLY A 35 16.37 3.31 0.51
C GLY A 35 16.74 2.52 -0.74
N PRO A 36 17.96 1.95 -0.80
CA PRO A 36 18.40 1.18 -1.94
C PRO A 36 17.56 -0.07 -2.17
N SER A 37 17.72 -0.70 -3.36
CA SER A 37 17.08 -1.98 -3.64
C SER A 37 17.55 -3.03 -2.63
N GLY A 38 16.63 -3.86 -2.14
CA GLY A 38 16.93 -4.86 -1.12
C GLY A 38 17.09 -4.33 0.32
N ALA A 39 16.93 -3.03 0.59
CA ALA A 39 17.06 -2.45 1.93
C ALA A 39 15.99 -2.92 2.93
N GLY A 40 14.88 -3.50 2.47
CA GLY A 40 13.79 -3.98 3.32
C GLY A 40 12.49 -3.18 3.21
N LYS A 41 12.36 -2.24 2.25
CA LYS A 41 11.15 -1.43 2.03
C LYS A 41 9.89 -2.29 1.89
N SER A 42 9.89 -3.22 0.94
CA SER A 42 8.77 -4.15 0.70
C SER A 42 8.49 -5.03 1.93
N THR A 43 9.54 -5.43 2.67
CA THR A 43 9.39 -6.19 3.91
C THR A 43 8.67 -5.34 4.97
N LEU A 44 9.05 -4.07 5.14
CA LEU A 44 8.37 -3.15 6.05
C LEU A 44 6.87 -3.03 5.69
N LEU A 45 6.56 -2.80 4.41
CA LEU A 45 5.17 -2.71 3.95
C LEU A 45 4.39 -4.01 4.19
N LYS A 46 5.00 -5.18 3.96
CA LYS A 46 4.38 -6.48 4.25
C LYS A 46 4.05 -6.67 5.73
N LEU A 47 4.90 -6.20 6.65
CA LEU A 47 4.61 -6.21 8.08
C LEU A 47 3.39 -5.32 8.40
N ILE A 48 3.35 -4.09 7.86
CA ILE A 48 2.23 -3.16 8.06
C ILE A 48 0.92 -3.74 7.50
N GLY A 49 0.96 -4.34 6.32
CA GLY A 49 -0.19 -4.99 5.68
C GLY A 49 -0.65 -6.29 6.35
N GLY A 50 0.05 -6.77 7.39
CA GLY A 50 -0.25 -8.05 8.04
C GLY A 50 -0.10 -9.25 7.10
N LEU A 51 0.70 -9.10 6.03
CA LEU A 51 1.03 -10.19 5.10
C LEU A 51 2.02 -11.16 5.73
N GLU A 52 2.93 -10.62 6.54
CA GLU A 52 3.93 -11.37 7.29
C GLU A 52 3.99 -10.90 8.75
N PRO A 53 4.31 -11.76 9.71
CA PRO A 53 4.61 -11.35 11.08
C PRO A 53 6.07 -10.88 11.20
N PRO A 54 6.40 -10.04 12.19
CA PRO A 54 7.77 -9.78 12.56
C PRO A 54 8.43 -11.04 13.14
N SER A 55 9.78 -11.13 13.09
CA SER A 55 10.53 -12.19 13.75
C SER A 55 10.69 -11.94 15.25
N ARG A 56 10.82 -10.66 15.64
CA ARG A 56 10.85 -10.15 17.01
C ARG A 56 10.31 -8.73 17.06
N GLY A 57 10.00 -8.26 18.27
CA GLY A 57 9.48 -6.91 18.51
C GLY A 57 7.98 -6.82 18.39
N MET A 58 7.47 -5.61 18.43
CA MET A 58 6.04 -5.33 18.50
C MET A 58 5.63 -4.44 17.32
N VAL A 59 4.58 -4.86 16.62
CA VAL A 59 3.99 -4.09 15.52
C VAL A 59 2.52 -3.86 15.81
N HIS A 60 2.13 -2.59 15.91
CA HIS A 60 0.74 -2.16 15.99
C HIS A 60 0.32 -1.52 14.67
N VAL A 61 -0.83 -1.90 14.14
CA VAL A 61 -1.44 -1.29 12.95
C VAL A 61 -2.93 -1.14 13.19
N ASN A 62 -3.42 0.08 13.12
CA ASN A 62 -4.84 0.42 13.31
C ASN A 62 -5.45 -0.20 14.58
N GLY A 63 -4.74 -0.11 15.71
CA GLY A 63 -5.16 -0.66 17.01
C GLY A 63 -4.94 -2.16 17.18
N HIS A 64 -4.41 -2.86 16.17
CA HIS A 64 -4.19 -4.30 16.23
C HIS A 64 -2.72 -4.66 16.38
N ARG A 65 -2.40 -5.60 17.27
CA ARG A 65 -1.07 -6.19 17.43
C ARG A 65 -0.82 -7.28 16.40
N ILE A 66 0.05 -7.00 15.42
CA ILE A 66 0.34 -7.93 14.32
C ILE A 66 1.16 -9.13 14.77
N ASP A 67 2.13 -8.89 15.67
CA ASP A 67 3.01 -9.93 16.23
C ASP A 67 2.25 -11.02 16.99
N LYS A 68 1.11 -10.68 17.59
CA LYS A 68 0.24 -11.63 18.35
C LYS A 68 -1.05 -11.99 17.62
N MET A 69 -1.25 -11.49 16.39
CA MET A 69 -2.50 -11.68 15.67
C MET A 69 -2.63 -13.12 15.15
N PRO A 70 -3.67 -13.85 15.55
CA PRO A 70 -3.91 -15.20 15.05
C PRO A 70 -4.23 -15.15 13.55
N PRO A 71 -3.88 -16.17 12.77
CA PRO A 71 -4.12 -16.19 11.31
C PRO A 71 -5.56 -15.87 10.91
N ARG A 72 -6.54 -16.34 11.68
CA ARG A 72 -7.98 -16.10 11.47
C ARG A 72 -8.40 -14.62 11.59
N ALA A 73 -7.62 -13.79 12.27
CA ALA A 73 -7.92 -12.37 12.47
C ALA A 73 -7.28 -11.48 11.38
N ARG A 74 -6.26 -11.97 10.66
CA ARG A 74 -5.55 -11.20 9.61
C ARG A 74 -6.46 -10.69 8.47
N PRO A 75 -7.49 -11.42 8.01
CA PRO A 75 -8.41 -10.90 7.00
C PRO A 75 -9.14 -9.61 7.42
N TYR A 76 -9.44 -9.44 8.70
CA TYR A 76 -10.08 -8.21 9.21
C TYR A 76 -9.14 -7.01 9.12
N LEU A 77 -7.86 -7.18 9.50
CA LEU A 77 -6.85 -6.15 9.31
C LEU A 77 -6.70 -5.76 7.84
N ARG A 78 -6.60 -6.75 6.93
CA ARG A 78 -6.43 -6.51 5.49
C ARG A 78 -7.59 -5.76 4.85
N ARG A 79 -8.78 -5.74 5.44
CA ARG A 79 -9.90 -4.90 4.98
C ARG A 79 -9.68 -3.42 5.34
N ALA A 80 -8.94 -3.15 6.42
CA ALA A 80 -8.62 -1.79 6.87
C ALA A 80 -7.34 -1.24 6.24
N VAL A 81 -6.58 -2.06 5.52
CA VAL A 81 -5.32 -1.70 4.85
C VAL A 81 -5.41 -2.00 3.37
N GLY A 82 -5.39 -0.99 2.53
CA GLY A 82 -5.24 -1.13 1.08
C GLY A 82 -3.77 -1.41 0.75
N VAL A 83 -3.50 -2.54 0.11
CA VAL A 83 -2.14 -2.97 -0.21
C VAL A 83 -1.96 -2.99 -1.72
N ILE A 84 -1.00 -2.22 -2.22
CA ILE A 84 -0.54 -2.22 -3.61
C ILE A 84 0.91 -2.71 -3.59
N LEU A 85 1.14 -3.89 -4.13
CA LEU A 85 2.48 -4.49 -4.25
C LEU A 85 3.06 -4.15 -5.63
N GLN A 86 4.38 -4.28 -5.77
CA GLN A 86 5.09 -4.07 -7.02
C GLN A 86 4.53 -4.98 -8.14
N ASP A 87 4.28 -6.26 -7.82
CA ASP A 87 3.47 -7.12 -8.68
C ASP A 87 2.00 -6.86 -8.39
N THR A 88 1.23 -6.53 -9.41
CA THR A 88 -0.18 -6.13 -9.27
C THR A 88 -1.08 -7.22 -8.74
N HIS A 89 -0.69 -8.50 -8.91
CA HIS A 89 -1.48 -9.68 -8.54
C HIS A 89 -2.94 -9.60 -8.98
N LEU A 90 -3.17 -9.10 -10.20
CA LEU A 90 -4.49 -9.08 -10.80
C LEU A 90 -4.96 -10.51 -11.12
N LEU A 91 -6.26 -10.71 -11.06
CA LEU A 91 -6.88 -11.97 -11.44
C LEU A 91 -7.16 -11.91 -12.95
N TYR A 92 -6.38 -12.67 -13.71
CA TYR A 92 -6.43 -12.69 -15.18
C TYR A 92 -7.58 -13.55 -15.73
N ASP A 93 -8.22 -14.33 -14.87
CA ASP A 93 -9.46 -15.09 -15.16
C ASP A 93 -10.73 -14.23 -15.01
N ARG A 94 -10.58 -12.95 -14.67
CA ARG A 94 -11.67 -12.01 -14.41
C ARG A 94 -11.43 -10.68 -15.10
N ASN A 95 -12.51 -10.04 -15.55
CA ASN A 95 -12.45 -8.67 -16.08
C ASN A 95 -12.12 -7.63 -15.00
N ALA A 96 -11.92 -6.38 -15.42
CA ALA A 96 -11.47 -5.30 -14.54
C ALA A 96 -12.46 -5.04 -13.39
N ILE A 97 -13.75 -4.93 -13.67
CA ILE A 97 -14.74 -4.65 -12.61
C ILE A 97 -14.79 -5.79 -11.58
N ASN A 98 -14.66 -7.05 -11.99
CA ASN A 98 -14.68 -8.19 -11.09
C ASN A 98 -13.41 -8.29 -10.22
N ASN A 99 -12.26 -7.78 -10.70
CA ASN A 99 -11.07 -7.59 -9.87
C ASN A 99 -11.35 -6.59 -8.73
N VAL A 100 -12.03 -5.49 -9.02
CA VAL A 100 -12.35 -4.43 -8.03
C VAL A 100 -13.50 -4.85 -7.11
N LEU A 101 -14.47 -5.62 -7.59
CA LEU A 101 -15.58 -6.13 -6.79
C LEU A 101 -15.15 -7.16 -5.74
N LEU A 102 -14.09 -7.91 -5.99
CA LEU A 102 -13.68 -9.02 -5.12
C LEU A 102 -13.53 -8.64 -3.64
N PRO A 103 -12.80 -7.57 -3.27
CA PRO A 103 -12.67 -7.16 -1.86
C PRO A 103 -14.02 -6.82 -1.21
N LEU A 104 -14.95 -6.24 -1.96
CA LEU A 104 -16.29 -5.88 -1.48
C LEU A 104 -17.15 -7.11 -1.25
N THR A 105 -17.07 -8.09 -2.16
CA THR A 105 -17.75 -9.40 -2.03
C THR A 105 -17.26 -10.14 -0.80
N ILE A 106 -15.93 -10.19 -0.59
CA ILE A 106 -15.32 -10.80 0.61
C ILE A 106 -15.74 -10.06 1.89
N ALA A 107 -15.98 -8.76 1.80
CA ALA A 107 -16.48 -7.97 2.93
C ALA A 107 -17.98 -8.19 3.20
N GLY A 108 -18.70 -8.89 2.32
CA GLY A 108 -20.13 -9.15 2.46
C GLY A 108 -21.00 -7.94 2.10
N LEU A 109 -20.52 -7.05 1.24
CA LEU A 109 -21.28 -5.88 0.81
C LEU A 109 -22.40 -6.31 -0.15
N GLU A 110 -23.57 -5.65 -0.02
CA GLU A 110 -24.70 -5.88 -0.91
C GLU A 110 -24.31 -5.63 -2.38
N PRO A 111 -24.70 -6.53 -3.33
CA PRO A 111 -24.19 -6.49 -4.72
C PRO A 111 -24.40 -5.17 -5.46
N ARG A 112 -25.55 -4.53 -5.29
CA ARG A 112 -25.86 -3.25 -5.93
C ARG A 112 -24.95 -2.13 -5.43
N LEU A 113 -24.72 -2.06 -4.11
CA LEU A 113 -23.82 -1.10 -3.49
C LEU A 113 -22.36 -1.39 -3.86
N ALA A 114 -21.97 -2.67 -3.91
CA ALA A 114 -20.65 -3.09 -4.35
C ALA A 114 -20.38 -2.64 -5.79
N GLY A 115 -21.31 -2.86 -6.71
CA GLY A 115 -21.20 -2.40 -8.10
C GLY A 115 -21.02 -0.89 -8.23
N THR A 116 -21.78 -0.10 -7.47
CA THR A 116 -21.65 1.36 -7.45
C THR A 116 -20.27 1.79 -6.93
N ARG A 117 -19.79 1.20 -5.83
CA ARG A 117 -18.48 1.52 -5.27
C ARG A 117 -17.32 1.10 -6.18
N ALA A 118 -17.44 -0.05 -6.84
CA ALA A 118 -16.40 -0.54 -7.75
C ALA A 118 -16.24 0.40 -8.96
N ARG A 119 -17.34 0.81 -9.58
CA ARG A 119 -17.32 1.80 -10.68
C ARG A 119 -16.72 3.13 -10.24
N ALA A 120 -17.14 3.67 -9.09
CA ALA A 120 -16.57 4.90 -8.55
C ALA A 120 -15.05 4.79 -8.25
N ALA A 121 -14.57 3.62 -7.81
CA ALA A 121 -13.14 3.39 -7.61
C ALA A 121 -12.38 3.34 -8.95
N MET A 122 -12.96 2.72 -9.98
CA MET A 122 -12.37 2.70 -11.33
C MET A 122 -12.34 4.09 -11.97
N GLU A 123 -13.39 4.87 -11.82
CA GLU A 123 -13.46 6.27 -12.27
C GLU A 123 -12.34 7.12 -11.63
N LYS A 124 -12.15 7.00 -10.31
CA LYS A 124 -11.10 7.72 -9.59
C LYS A 124 -9.69 7.49 -10.14
N VAL A 125 -9.42 6.32 -10.68
CA VAL A 125 -8.12 5.98 -11.27
C VAL A 125 -8.10 6.14 -12.81
N GLY A 126 -9.16 6.71 -13.41
CA GLY A 126 -9.25 6.95 -14.85
C GLY A 126 -9.43 5.67 -15.68
N LEU A 127 -10.22 4.73 -15.19
CA LEU A 127 -10.56 3.47 -15.87
C LEU A 127 -12.05 3.38 -16.25
N SER A 128 -12.78 4.50 -16.31
CA SER A 128 -14.15 4.53 -16.81
C SER A 128 -14.23 3.99 -18.24
N GLY A 129 -15.22 3.15 -18.51
CA GLY A 129 -15.44 2.51 -19.81
C GLY A 129 -14.51 1.31 -20.09
N LYS A 130 -13.73 0.86 -19.08
CA LYS A 130 -12.83 -0.31 -19.17
C LYS A 130 -13.23 -1.45 -18.24
N GLU A 131 -14.47 -1.41 -17.75
CA GLU A 131 -15.00 -2.34 -16.75
C GLU A 131 -14.97 -3.79 -17.23
N ASP A 132 -15.26 -4.01 -18.51
CA ASP A 132 -15.38 -5.34 -19.11
C ASP A 132 -14.08 -5.88 -19.69
N LEU A 133 -13.03 -5.05 -19.80
CA LEU A 133 -11.72 -5.50 -20.30
C LEU A 133 -11.09 -6.51 -19.33
N ASN A 134 -10.44 -7.52 -19.91
CA ASN A 134 -9.59 -8.41 -19.13
C ASN A 134 -8.25 -7.73 -18.86
N PRO A 135 -7.59 -7.95 -17.70
CA PRO A 135 -6.28 -7.39 -17.44
C PRO A 135 -5.21 -7.65 -18.52
N VAL A 136 -5.29 -8.76 -19.26
CA VAL A 136 -4.37 -9.06 -20.37
C VAL A 136 -4.52 -8.08 -21.54
N GLU A 137 -5.67 -7.45 -21.70
CA GLU A 137 -5.97 -6.46 -22.74
C GLU A 137 -5.57 -5.03 -22.34
N MET A 138 -5.14 -4.86 -21.08
CA MET A 138 -4.79 -3.57 -20.50
C MET A 138 -3.28 -3.32 -20.56
N SER A 139 -2.90 -2.06 -20.81
CA SER A 139 -1.50 -1.66 -20.67
C SER A 139 -1.00 -1.81 -19.21
N GLY A 140 0.32 -1.90 -19.02
CA GLY A 140 0.89 -2.01 -17.68
C GLY A 140 0.47 -0.87 -16.72
N GLY A 141 0.35 0.36 -17.25
CA GLY A 141 -0.16 1.49 -16.47
C GLY A 141 -1.64 1.36 -16.11
N GLU A 142 -2.46 0.76 -16.96
CA GLU A 142 -3.87 0.48 -16.65
C GLU A 142 -4.01 -0.65 -15.64
N GLN A 143 -3.20 -1.69 -15.74
CA GLN A 143 -3.15 -2.77 -14.75
C GLN A 143 -2.74 -2.22 -13.37
N GLN A 144 -1.77 -1.32 -13.33
CA GLN A 144 -1.37 -0.65 -12.08
C GLN A 144 -2.53 0.17 -11.48
N ARG A 145 -3.22 0.98 -12.31
CA ARG A 145 -4.40 1.72 -11.87
C ARG A 145 -5.53 0.81 -11.39
N LEU A 146 -5.73 -0.33 -12.05
CA LEU A 146 -6.71 -1.34 -11.64
C LEU A 146 -6.36 -1.94 -10.26
N ALA A 147 -5.09 -2.25 -10.03
CA ALA A 147 -4.63 -2.72 -8.72
C ALA A 147 -4.86 -1.67 -7.62
N ILE A 148 -4.65 -0.39 -7.93
CA ILE A 148 -4.95 0.71 -7.01
C ILE A 148 -6.45 0.79 -6.73
N ALA A 149 -7.31 0.77 -7.77
CA ALA A 149 -8.77 0.77 -7.60
C ALA A 149 -9.22 -0.37 -6.67
N ARG A 150 -8.70 -1.57 -6.88
CA ARG A 150 -8.98 -2.74 -6.04
C ARG A 150 -8.54 -2.54 -4.58
N ALA A 151 -7.40 -1.91 -4.36
CA ALA A 151 -6.88 -1.68 -3.01
C ALA A 151 -7.70 -0.63 -2.22
N ILE A 152 -8.25 0.39 -2.90
CA ILE A 152 -8.95 1.51 -2.26
C ILE A 152 -10.46 1.32 -2.15
N VAL A 153 -11.05 0.35 -2.86
CA VAL A 153 -12.51 0.19 -2.98
C VAL A 153 -13.23 -0.04 -1.64
N ASN A 154 -12.55 -0.65 -0.67
CA ASN A 154 -13.05 -0.84 0.70
C ASN A 154 -12.96 0.43 1.57
N ARG A 155 -12.45 1.56 1.05
CA ARG A 155 -12.18 2.79 1.81
C ARG A 155 -11.28 2.50 3.03
N PRO A 156 -10.09 1.95 2.82
CA PRO A 156 -9.20 1.58 3.92
C PRO A 156 -8.75 2.82 4.69
N ALA A 157 -8.45 2.65 5.99
CA ALA A 157 -7.88 3.70 6.83
C ALA A 157 -6.38 3.93 6.53
N ILE A 158 -5.72 2.94 5.96
CA ILE A 158 -4.30 2.96 5.61
C ILE A 158 -4.15 2.45 4.17
N VAL A 159 -3.35 3.14 3.37
CA VAL A 159 -2.91 2.68 2.04
C VAL A 159 -1.40 2.53 2.05
N ILE A 160 -0.91 1.37 1.64
CA ILE A 160 0.51 1.11 1.45
C ILE A 160 0.76 0.72 -0.01
N ALA A 161 1.78 1.31 -0.61
CA ALA A 161 2.13 1.07 -2.01
C ALA A 161 3.63 0.84 -2.17
N ASP A 162 4.00 -0.24 -2.85
CA ASP A 162 5.38 -0.60 -3.15
C ASP A 162 5.68 -0.29 -4.61
N GLU A 163 6.49 0.75 -4.84
CA GLU A 163 6.88 1.25 -6.16
C GLU A 163 5.69 1.46 -7.14
N PRO A 164 4.61 2.17 -6.73
CA PRO A 164 3.37 2.21 -7.50
C PRO A 164 3.49 2.94 -8.85
N THR A 165 4.60 3.60 -9.10
CA THR A 165 4.86 4.40 -10.31
C THR A 165 6.06 3.92 -11.13
N ALA A 166 6.72 2.82 -10.73
CA ALA A 166 8.01 2.38 -11.27
C ALA A 166 8.03 2.15 -12.80
N ASN A 167 6.93 1.72 -13.40
CA ASN A 167 6.83 1.40 -14.83
C ASN A 167 5.89 2.34 -15.58
N LEU A 168 5.72 3.57 -15.08
CA LEU A 168 4.81 4.55 -15.65
C LEU A 168 5.58 5.71 -16.27
N ASP A 169 5.02 6.30 -17.32
CA ASP A 169 5.45 7.61 -17.80
C ASP A 169 5.17 8.69 -16.73
N LYS A 170 5.85 9.84 -16.86
CA LYS A 170 5.77 10.91 -15.86
C LYS A 170 4.35 11.44 -15.64
N GLU A 171 3.52 11.49 -16.67
CA GLU A 171 2.14 11.98 -16.55
C GLU A 171 1.27 10.97 -15.80
N SER A 172 1.38 9.70 -16.15
CA SER A 172 0.69 8.60 -15.46
C SER A 172 1.14 8.49 -14.01
N ALA A 173 2.44 8.61 -13.73
CA ALA A 173 2.98 8.62 -12.38
C ALA A 173 2.39 9.78 -11.54
N ARG A 174 2.32 10.99 -12.11
CA ARG A 174 1.71 12.15 -11.44
C ARG A 174 0.24 11.90 -11.14
N ARG A 175 -0.54 11.38 -12.09
CA ARG A 175 -1.96 11.06 -11.87
C ARG A 175 -2.16 10.08 -10.72
N ILE A 176 -1.33 9.05 -10.63
CA ILE A 176 -1.35 8.08 -9.52
C ILE A 176 -1.04 8.78 -8.19
N MET A 177 -0.03 9.64 -8.15
CA MET A 177 0.32 10.37 -6.94
C MET A 177 -0.78 11.33 -6.47
N GLU A 178 -1.50 11.97 -7.40
CA GLU A 178 -2.68 12.79 -7.07
C GLU A 178 -3.80 11.93 -6.44
N VAL A 179 -4.03 10.72 -6.96
CA VAL A 179 -4.99 9.78 -6.34
C VAL A 179 -4.61 9.49 -4.88
N PHE A 180 -3.35 9.17 -4.59
CA PHE A 180 -2.90 8.95 -3.22
C PHE A 180 -3.02 10.20 -2.35
N ARG A 181 -2.71 11.38 -2.90
CA ARG A 181 -2.85 12.66 -2.20
C ARG A 181 -4.31 12.98 -1.87
N ASP A 182 -5.24 12.70 -2.78
CA ASP A 182 -6.67 12.89 -2.53
C ASP A 182 -7.19 11.97 -1.42
N PHE A 183 -6.73 10.73 -1.37
CA PHE A 183 -7.04 9.84 -0.25
C PHE A 183 -6.47 10.36 1.07
N ASN A 184 -5.24 10.85 1.06
CA ASN A 184 -4.63 11.41 2.25
C ASN A 184 -5.37 12.67 2.75
N ARG A 185 -5.80 13.56 1.85
CA ARG A 185 -6.59 14.77 2.19
C ARG A 185 -7.89 14.46 2.93
N VAL A 186 -8.48 13.29 2.71
CA VAL A 186 -9.68 12.83 3.45
C VAL A 186 -9.34 11.99 4.67
N GLY A 187 -8.08 12.02 5.13
CA GLY A 187 -7.63 11.41 6.38
C GLY A 187 -7.06 9.99 6.27
N VAL A 188 -6.90 9.44 5.06
CA VAL A 188 -6.27 8.13 4.87
C VAL A 188 -4.77 8.24 5.09
N THR A 189 -4.20 7.42 5.97
CA THR A 189 -2.76 7.32 6.18
C THR A 189 -2.13 6.62 4.96
N THR A 190 -1.14 7.27 4.34
CA THR A 190 -0.57 6.78 3.07
C THR A 190 0.94 6.58 3.21
N LEU A 191 1.41 5.36 2.88
CA LEU A 191 2.84 5.03 2.84
C LEU A 191 3.21 4.54 1.45
N ILE A 192 4.21 5.16 0.85
CA ILE A 192 4.68 4.83 -0.50
C ILE A 192 6.17 4.50 -0.44
N ALA A 193 6.54 3.26 -0.75
CA ALA A 193 7.93 2.93 -1.01
C ALA A 193 8.28 3.38 -2.43
N SER A 194 9.33 4.17 -2.55
CA SER A 194 9.84 4.64 -3.84
C SER A 194 11.33 4.97 -3.74
N HIS A 195 12.02 4.88 -4.88
CA HIS A 195 13.38 5.37 -5.07
C HIS A 195 13.42 6.63 -5.95
N ASP A 196 12.27 7.14 -6.41
CA ASP A 196 12.17 8.35 -7.21
C ASP A 196 12.29 9.60 -6.32
N GLY A 197 13.49 10.21 -6.32
CA GLY A 197 13.77 11.41 -5.54
C GLY A 197 12.91 12.62 -5.94
N ALA A 198 12.51 12.75 -7.21
CA ALA A 198 11.70 13.87 -7.68
C ALA A 198 10.26 13.77 -7.16
N LEU A 199 9.68 12.57 -7.17
CA LEU A 199 8.36 12.33 -6.56
C LEU A 199 8.41 12.56 -5.05
N MET A 200 9.43 12.05 -4.37
CA MET A 200 9.59 12.27 -2.93
C MET A 200 9.68 13.77 -2.60
N ALA A 201 10.51 14.52 -3.31
CA ALA A 201 10.65 15.96 -3.10
C ALA A 201 9.32 16.73 -3.31
N SER A 202 8.47 16.27 -4.25
CA SER A 202 7.20 16.94 -4.59
C SER A 202 6.05 16.62 -3.62
N TYR A 203 6.07 15.44 -2.99
CA TYR A 203 4.92 14.92 -2.25
C TYR A 203 5.21 14.56 -0.79
N ALA A 204 6.47 14.32 -0.40
CA ALA A 204 6.79 13.84 0.94
C ALA A 204 6.61 14.93 2.00
N SER A 205 5.82 14.65 3.04
CA SER A 205 5.84 15.41 4.29
C SER A 205 6.84 14.83 5.30
N ARG A 206 7.15 13.54 5.17
CA ARG A 206 8.07 12.78 6.01
C ARG A 206 8.61 11.59 5.23
N THR A 207 9.87 11.27 5.41
CA THR A 207 10.52 10.13 4.75
C THR A 207 11.15 9.20 5.79
N LEU A 208 10.81 7.93 5.70
CA LEU A 208 11.42 6.87 6.47
C LEU A 208 12.51 6.22 5.60
N HIS A 209 13.77 6.50 5.90
CA HIS A 209 14.89 5.95 5.14
C HIS A 209 15.37 4.63 5.75
N ILE A 210 15.48 3.59 4.93
CA ILE A 210 16.01 2.28 5.33
C ILE A 210 17.30 2.04 4.55
N ASP A 211 18.39 1.83 5.28
CA ASP A 211 19.67 1.41 4.71
C ASP A 211 20.26 0.26 5.53
N ALA A 212 20.69 -0.80 4.84
CA ALA A 212 21.27 -2.02 5.43
C ALA A 212 20.47 -2.57 6.64
N GLY A 213 19.13 -2.48 6.56
CA GLY A 213 18.22 -2.93 7.62
C GLY A 213 18.11 -2.00 8.83
N ARG A 214 18.77 -0.83 8.79
CA ARG A 214 18.66 0.24 9.78
C ARG A 214 17.70 1.31 9.31
N PHE A 215 17.15 2.02 10.25
CA PHE A 215 16.09 2.99 10.02
C PHE A 215 16.55 4.40 10.42
N THR A 216 16.23 5.37 9.60
CA THR A 216 16.39 6.80 9.89
C THR A 216 15.10 7.53 9.53
N ASP A 217 14.57 8.28 10.48
CA ASP A 217 13.38 9.10 10.30
C ASP A 217 13.80 10.51 9.89
N MET A 218 13.44 10.90 8.67
CA MET A 218 13.69 12.24 8.16
C MET A 218 12.37 12.99 8.12
N LEU A 219 12.18 13.90 9.06
CA LEU A 219 11.10 14.88 8.95
C LEU A 219 11.37 15.74 7.73
N GLY A 220 10.41 15.77 6.79
CA GLY A 220 10.55 16.54 5.57
C GLY A 220 10.76 18.02 5.90
N VAL A 221 11.83 18.57 5.36
CA VAL A 221 11.93 20.03 5.23
C VAL A 221 10.85 20.40 4.21
N LYS A 222 9.77 21.05 4.66
CA LYS A 222 8.83 21.67 3.71
C LYS A 222 9.62 22.63 2.83
N PRO A 223 9.46 22.54 1.49
CA PRO A 223 10.03 23.54 0.61
C PRO A 223 9.49 24.93 0.92
#